data_6a6a8bae4d26dd2fc38101cb8792c6b3
#
_entry.id   6a6a8bae4d26dd2fc38101cb8792c6b3
#
_cell.length_a   1.000
_cell.length_b   1.000
_cell.length_c   1.000
_cell.angle_alpha   90.00
_cell.angle_beta   90.00
_cell.angle_gamma   90.00
#
_symmetry.space_group_name_H-M   'P 1'
#
loop_
_entity.id
_entity.type
_entity.pdbx_description
1 polymer ?
#
loop_
_entity_poly.entity_id
_entity_poly.type
_entity_poly.pdbx_seq_one_letter_code
_entity_poly.pdbx_strand_id
1 'polypeptide(L)'
;MKAILMSIKPKWAKKIYSGEKTLEIRKSFPNCKLPTVVYLYESGTGLVTGLFTLQGVLHTASPVYFTKSGCIGLKELTDYGPDGRGVYHGWAIERPMKFTVPYTLASLGIKRAPQSWRYFEAPVE
;
A
#
# COMPACT_ATOMS: atom_id res chain seq x y z
N MET A 1 -6.04 7.04 16.20
CA MET A 1 -5.87 5.63 15.83
C MET A 1 -4.55 5.45 15.09
N LYS A 2 -3.72 4.56 15.52
CA LYS A 2 -2.46 4.28 14.83
C LYS A 2 -2.75 3.53 13.51
N ALA A 3 -2.23 4.06 12.42
CA ALA A 3 -2.44 3.50 11.09
C ALA A 3 -1.15 3.59 10.28
N ILE A 4 -1.19 3.15 9.04
CA ILE A 4 -0.08 3.23 8.10
C ILE A 4 -0.46 4.19 6.98
N LEU A 5 0.50 5.00 6.56
CA LEU A 5 0.40 5.83 5.35
C LEU A 5 1.37 5.26 4.32
N MET A 6 0.85 4.93 3.15
CA MET A 6 1.61 4.34 2.06
C MET A 6 1.55 5.25 0.84
N SER A 7 2.71 5.57 0.27
CA SER A 7 2.78 6.27 -1.01
C SER A 7 2.61 5.25 -2.14
N ILE A 8 1.75 5.55 -3.09
CA ILE A 8 1.44 4.65 -4.19
C ILE A 8 1.21 5.47 -5.47
N LYS A 9 1.60 4.89 -6.61
CA LYS A 9 1.33 5.53 -7.90
C LYS A 9 -0.16 5.49 -8.21
N PRO A 10 -0.71 6.53 -8.85
CA PRO A 10 -2.15 6.57 -9.17
C PRO A 10 -2.65 5.36 -9.94
N LYS A 11 -1.85 4.81 -10.85
CA LYS A 11 -2.25 3.63 -11.63
C LYS A 11 -2.54 2.41 -10.74
N TRP A 12 -1.77 2.23 -9.67
CA TRP A 12 -1.98 1.12 -8.73
C TRP A 12 -3.13 1.41 -7.77
N ALA A 13 -3.25 2.66 -7.31
CA ALA A 13 -4.37 3.06 -6.46
C ALA A 13 -5.70 2.78 -7.16
N LYS A 14 -5.80 3.13 -8.43
CA LYS A 14 -7.00 2.87 -9.23
C LYS A 14 -7.37 1.39 -9.23
N LYS A 15 -6.39 0.51 -9.40
CA LYS A 15 -6.63 -0.94 -9.42
C LYS A 15 -6.98 -1.49 -8.05
N ILE A 16 -6.46 -0.89 -6.99
CA ILE A 16 -6.85 -1.23 -5.62
C ILE A 16 -8.32 -0.87 -5.39
N TYR A 17 -8.72 0.35 -5.73
CA TYR A 17 -10.10 0.81 -5.52
C TYR A 17 -11.11 0.06 -6.38
N SER A 18 -10.72 -0.41 -7.56
CA SER A 18 -11.59 -1.22 -8.41
C SER A 18 -11.74 -2.66 -7.93
N GLY A 19 -10.88 -3.11 -7.01
CA GLY A 19 -10.87 -4.48 -6.54
C GLY A 19 -10.03 -5.44 -7.38
N GLU A 20 -9.45 -4.97 -8.49
CA GLU A 20 -8.61 -5.81 -9.35
C GLU A 20 -7.30 -6.22 -8.66
N LYS A 21 -6.67 -5.26 -7.97
CA LYS A 21 -5.41 -5.46 -7.29
C LYS A 21 -5.68 -5.78 -5.82
N THR A 22 -5.36 -7.01 -5.42
CA THR A 22 -5.60 -7.49 -4.05
C THR A 22 -4.32 -7.71 -3.26
N LEU A 23 -3.16 -7.40 -3.87
CA LEU A 23 -1.86 -7.57 -3.26
C LEU A 23 -0.94 -6.43 -3.67
N GLU A 24 -0.37 -5.73 -2.70
CA GLU A 24 0.62 -4.69 -2.95
C GLU A 24 1.99 -5.20 -2.56
N ILE A 25 2.93 -5.21 -3.51
CA ILE A 25 4.26 -5.79 -3.28
C ILE A 25 5.23 -4.69 -2.87
N ARG A 26 5.88 -4.89 -1.73
CA ARG A 26 6.86 -3.98 -1.16
C ARG A 26 8.09 -4.73 -0.71
N LYS A 27 9.21 -4.00 -0.52
CA LYS A 27 10.47 -4.59 -0.04
C LYS A 27 10.52 -4.72 1.47
N SER A 28 9.53 -4.17 2.16
CA SER A 28 9.40 -4.26 3.61
C SER A 28 7.93 -4.43 4.00
N PHE A 29 7.70 -4.72 5.26
CA PHE A 29 6.35 -4.91 5.79
C PHE A 29 6.32 -4.46 7.24
N PRO A 30 5.11 -4.09 7.76
CA PRO A 30 5.02 -3.60 9.11
C PRO A 30 5.13 -4.72 10.14
N ASN A 31 5.70 -4.38 11.30
CA ASN A 31 5.72 -5.25 12.46
C ASN A 31 4.75 -4.67 13.49
N CYS A 32 3.46 -4.80 13.21
CA CYS A 32 2.41 -4.29 14.09
C CYS A 32 1.30 -5.32 14.19
N LYS A 33 0.39 -5.09 15.13
CA LYS A 33 -0.77 -5.93 15.29
C LYS A 33 -1.71 -5.78 14.10
N LEU A 34 -2.14 -6.88 13.52
CA LEU A 34 -3.10 -6.91 12.41
C LEU A 34 -4.49 -7.31 12.93
N PRO A 35 -5.59 -6.87 12.31
CA PRO A 35 -5.62 -6.01 11.13
C PRO A 35 -5.23 -4.56 11.46
N THR A 36 -4.74 -3.85 10.46
CA THR A 36 -4.45 -2.42 10.58
C THR A 36 -4.90 -1.69 9.32
N VAL A 37 -5.17 -0.40 9.44
CA VAL A 37 -5.64 0.41 8.33
C VAL A 37 -4.46 1.05 7.61
N VAL A 38 -4.47 0.98 6.28
CA VAL A 38 -3.45 1.59 5.41
C VAL A 38 -4.12 2.70 4.60
N TYR A 39 -3.69 3.95 4.81
CA TYR A 39 -4.12 5.09 4.02
C TYR A 39 -3.22 5.20 2.79
N LEU A 40 -3.80 5.55 1.65
CA LEU A 40 -3.09 5.60 0.38
C LEU A 40 -2.90 7.05 -0.08
N TYR A 41 -1.64 7.47 -0.12
CA TYR A 41 -1.23 8.74 -0.70
C TYR A 41 -0.85 8.51 -2.16
N GLU A 42 -1.57 9.16 -3.08
CA GLU A 42 -1.26 9.04 -4.51
C GLU A 42 -0.14 9.98 -4.88
N SER A 43 1.00 9.39 -5.23
CA SER A 43 2.22 10.12 -5.56
C SER A 43 1.97 11.12 -6.70
N GLY A 44 2.44 12.35 -6.50
CA GLY A 44 2.30 13.42 -7.49
C GLY A 44 0.99 14.19 -7.41
N THR A 45 0.01 13.72 -6.65
CA THR A 45 -1.29 14.41 -6.53
C THR A 45 -1.38 15.31 -5.29
N GLY A 46 -0.57 15.04 -4.28
CA GLY A 46 -0.65 15.72 -2.99
C GLY A 46 -1.78 15.21 -2.09
N LEU A 47 -2.49 14.16 -2.48
CA LEU A 47 -3.73 13.75 -1.83
C LEU A 47 -3.67 12.32 -1.32
N VAL A 48 -4.27 12.13 -0.14
CA VAL A 48 -4.58 10.83 0.45
C VAL A 48 -6.01 10.51 0.04
N THR A 49 -6.16 9.53 -0.85
CA THR A 49 -7.40 9.34 -1.59
C THR A 49 -8.29 8.23 -1.07
N GLY A 50 -7.79 7.39 -0.19
CA GLY A 50 -8.56 6.27 0.34
C GLY A 50 -7.74 5.42 1.28
N LEU A 51 -8.27 4.24 1.59
CA LEU A 51 -7.64 3.31 2.52
C LEU A 51 -7.98 1.86 2.16
N PHE A 52 -7.25 0.94 2.76
CA PHE A 52 -7.66 -0.47 2.81
C PHE A 52 -7.30 -1.05 4.18
N THR A 53 -7.85 -2.22 4.48
CA THR A 53 -7.49 -2.96 5.69
C THR A 53 -6.42 -3.99 5.35
N LEU A 54 -5.32 -3.95 6.07
CA LEU A 54 -4.25 -4.94 5.95
C LEU A 54 -4.53 -6.08 6.92
N GLN A 55 -4.84 -7.27 6.37
CA GLN A 55 -5.14 -8.46 7.17
C GLN A 55 -3.93 -9.35 7.36
N GLY A 56 -2.98 -9.30 6.45
CA GLY A 56 -1.80 -10.14 6.52
C GLY A 56 -0.80 -9.79 5.44
N VAL A 57 0.39 -10.35 5.57
CA VAL A 57 1.47 -10.18 4.58
C VAL A 57 1.89 -11.56 4.12
N LEU A 58 1.98 -11.73 2.81
CA LEU A 58 2.46 -12.95 2.18
C LEU A 58 3.92 -12.76 1.75
N HIS A 59 4.69 -13.83 1.77
CA HIS A 59 6.11 -13.77 1.46
C HIS A 59 6.46 -14.86 0.45
N THR A 60 7.27 -14.53 -0.55
CA THR A 60 7.75 -15.50 -1.53
C THR A 60 9.09 -15.10 -2.11
N ALA A 61 9.93 -16.11 -2.42
CA ALA A 61 11.13 -15.90 -3.21
C ALA A 61 10.83 -15.94 -4.72
N SER A 62 9.63 -16.40 -5.11
CA SER A 62 9.24 -16.58 -6.51
C SER A 62 8.19 -15.55 -6.91
N PRO A 63 8.59 -14.45 -7.59
CA PRO A 63 7.67 -13.34 -7.88
C PRO A 63 6.46 -13.75 -8.73
N VAL A 64 6.55 -14.83 -9.49
CA VAL A 64 5.44 -15.29 -10.35
C VAL A 64 4.14 -15.50 -9.56
N TYR A 65 4.23 -15.88 -8.29
CA TYR A 65 3.05 -16.12 -7.46
C TYR A 65 2.29 -14.82 -7.12
N PHE A 66 2.92 -13.67 -7.28
CA PHE A 66 2.31 -12.37 -6.94
C PHE A 66 1.85 -11.56 -8.15
N THR A 67 2.08 -12.04 -9.37
CA THR A 67 1.79 -11.26 -10.57
C THR A 67 0.29 -11.05 -10.79
N LYS A 68 -0.51 -12.07 -10.60
CA LYS A 68 -1.97 -11.96 -10.82
C LYS A 68 -2.62 -11.06 -9.79
N SER A 69 -2.45 -11.35 -8.51
CA SER A 69 -3.07 -10.57 -7.43
C SER A 69 -2.47 -9.17 -7.31
N GLY A 70 -1.22 -9.00 -7.69
CA GLY A 70 -0.56 -7.71 -7.72
C GLY A 70 -0.85 -6.87 -8.96
N CYS A 71 -1.49 -7.45 -9.96
CA CYS A 71 -1.77 -6.80 -11.25
C CYS A 71 -0.50 -6.26 -11.92
N ILE A 72 0.59 -7.01 -11.84
CA ILE A 72 1.90 -6.57 -12.32
C ILE A 72 2.54 -7.69 -13.14
N GLY A 73 3.17 -7.31 -14.26
CA GLY A 73 3.88 -8.27 -15.10
C GLY A 73 5.11 -8.83 -14.41
N LEU A 74 5.48 -10.07 -14.77
CA LEU A 74 6.63 -10.73 -14.15
C LEU A 74 7.92 -9.94 -14.37
N LYS A 75 8.13 -9.40 -15.57
CA LYS A 75 9.33 -8.62 -15.86
C LYS A 75 9.39 -7.36 -15.00
N GLU A 76 8.29 -6.63 -14.89
CA GLU A 76 8.23 -5.41 -14.08
C GLU A 76 8.49 -5.72 -12.61
N LEU A 77 7.90 -6.80 -12.10
CA LEU A 77 8.09 -7.20 -10.71
C LEU A 77 9.52 -7.67 -10.45
N THR A 78 10.10 -8.43 -11.39
CA THR A 78 11.49 -8.87 -11.30
C THR A 78 12.47 -7.69 -11.34
N ASP A 79 12.18 -6.70 -12.17
CA ASP A 79 12.99 -5.46 -12.25
C ASP A 79 12.88 -4.64 -10.97
N TYR A 80 11.69 -4.59 -10.36
CA TYR A 80 11.51 -3.97 -9.04
C TYR A 80 12.38 -4.67 -8.00
N GLY A 81 12.40 -5.99 -8.02
CA GLY A 81 13.27 -6.82 -7.21
C GLY A 81 12.75 -7.16 -5.83
N PRO A 82 13.34 -8.18 -5.22
CA PRO A 82 13.05 -8.59 -3.86
C PRO A 82 13.75 -7.68 -2.83
N ASP A 83 13.53 -7.98 -1.55
CA ASP A 83 14.30 -7.36 -0.47
C ASP A 83 15.77 -7.87 -0.48
N GLY A 84 16.57 -7.43 0.49
CA GLY A 84 17.98 -7.82 0.57
C GLY A 84 18.24 -9.31 0.84
N ARG A 85 17.19 -10.09 1.09
CA ARG A 85 17.27 -11.53 1.34
C ARG A 85 16.66 -12.34 0.20
N GLY A 86 16.25 -11.71 -0.88
CA GLY A 86 15.63 -12.37 -2.02
C GLY A 86 14.13 -12.66 -1.85
N VAL A 87 13.46 -11.96 -0.96
CA VAL A 87 12.04 -12.20 -0.64
C VAL A 87 11.18 -11.02 -1.09
N TYR A 88 10.06 -11.33 -1.73
CA TYR A 88 9.01 -10.38 -2.07
C TYR A 88 7.93 -10.41 -0.99
N HIS A 89 7.47 -9.25 -0.57
CA HIS A 89 6.46 -9.13 0.48
C HIS A 89 5.17 -8.56 -0.12
N GLY A 90 4.08 -9.34 -0.02
CA GLY A 90 2.79 -8.95 -0.55
C GLY A 90 1.83 -8.57 0.57
N TRP A 91 1.43 -7.30 0.60
CA TRP A 91 0.45 -6.79 1.56
C TRP A 91 -0.95 -7.15 1.06
N ALA A 92 -1.67 -7.97 1.81
CA ALA A 92 -3.01 -8.41 1.44
C ALA A 92 -4.03 -7.28 1.64
N ILE A 93 -4.68 -6.90 0.55
CA ILE A 93 -5.61 -5.77 0.51
C ILE A 93 -7.04 -6.28 0.74
N GLU A 94 -7.67 -5.78 1.80
CA GLU A 94 -9.06 -6.07 2.13
C GLU A 94 -9.85 -4.77 2.21
N ARG A 95 -11.10 -4.81 1.80
CA ARG A 95 -12.04 -3.69 1.93
C ARG A 95 -11.48 -2.34 1.51
N PRO A 96 -11.01 -2.21 0.26
CA PRO A 96 -10.53 -0.91 -0.22
C PRO A 96 -11.69 0.09 -0.27
N MET A 97 -11.39 1.33 0.10
CA MET A 97 -12.39 2.40 0.10
C MET A 97 -11.76 3.69 -0.39
N LYS A 98 -12.31 4.26 -1.44
CA LYS A 98 -11.92 5.58 -1.92
C LYS A 98 -12.75 6.64 -1.20
N PHE A 99 -12.09 7.68 -0.68
CA PHE A 99 -12.79 8.78 -0.01
C PHE A 99 -13.57 9.63 -1.00
N THR A 100 -14.75 10.10 -0.57
CA THR A 100 -15.51 11.10 -1.33
C THR A 100 -14.74 12.42 -1.37
N VAL A 101 -14.14 12.80 -0.23
CA VAL A 101 -13.31 14.01 -0.10
C VAL A 101 -11.94 13.57 0.38
N PRO A 102 -10.90 13.66 -0.46
CA PRO A 102 -9.55 13.26 -0.05
C PRO A 102 -8.96 14.20 0.99
N TYR A 103 -8.00 13.68 1.75
CA TYR A 103 -7.23 14.50 2.70
C TYR A 103 -5.98 15.04 2.02
N THR A 104 -5.55 16.22 2.44
CA THR A 104 -4.18 16.68 2.17
C THR A 104 -3.26 16.12 3.25
N LEU A 105 -1.96 16.04 2.95
CA LEU A 105 -0.99 15.63 3.97
C LEU A 105 -1.01 16.58 5.16
N ALA A 106 -1.13 17.89 4.89
CA ALA A 106 -1.16 18.90 5.95
C ALA A 106 -2.33 18.69 6.90
N SER A 107 -3.51 18.32 6.39
CA SER A 107 -4.69 18.06 7.22
C SER A 107 -4.49 16.85 8.15
N LEU A 108 -3.57 15.96 7.81
CA LEU A 108 -3.23 14.81 8.64
C LEU A 108 -2.00 15.05 9.52
N GLY A 109 -1.47 16.30 9.53
CA GLY A 109 -0.30 16.65 10.31
C GLY A 109 1.00 16.09 9.73
N ILE A 110 1.04 15.78 8.46
CA ILE A 110 2.19 15.16 7.79
C ILE A 110 2.86 16.20 6.89
N LYS A 111 4.16 16.44 7.09
CA LYS A 111 4.90 17.47 6.33
C LYS A 111 5.32 16.99 4.95
N ARG A 112 5.63 15.69 4.80
CA ARG A 112 6.03 15.13 3.51
C ARG A 112 5.58 13.67 3.42
N ALA A 113 5.29 13.24 2.21
CA ALA A 113 4.92 11.85 1.94
C ALA A 113 6.10 10.92 2.23
N PRO A 114 5.85 9.70 2.74
CA PRO A 114 6.90 8.71 2.91
C PRO A 114 7.43 8.24 1.55
N GLN A 115 8.68 7.78 1.49
CA GLN A 115 9.21 7.17 0.27
C GLN A 115 8.51 5.86 -0.05
N SER A 116 8.14 5.09 0.97
CA SER A 116 7.38 3.86 0.81
C SER A 116 6.15 3.89 1.72
N TRP A 117 6.36 3.74 3.02
CA TRP A 117 5.27 3.79 4.00
C TRP A 117 5.81 4.19 5.37
N ARG A 118 4.89 4.62 6.26
CA ARG A 118 5.22 4.95 7.65
C ARG A 118 3.98 4.79 8.53
N TYR A 119 4.19 4.69 9.82
CA TYR A 119 3.09 4.80 10.79
C TYR A 119 2.69 6.26 10.98
N PHE A 120 1.44 6.50 11.31
CA PHE A 120 0.95 7.83 11.67
C PHE A 120 -0.31 7.72 12.52
N GLU A 121 -0.68 8.84 13.16
CA GLU A 121 -1.95 8.93 13.87
C GLU A 121 -3.02 9.38 12.89
N ALA A 122 -3.95 8.47 12.58
CA ALA A 122 -5.04 8.75 11.68
C ALA A 122 -6.19 9.42 12.42
N PRO A 123 -7.04 10.17 11.70
CA PRO A 123 -8.23 10.76 12.31
C PRO A 123 -9.15 9.67 12.85
N VAL A 124 -9.80 9.96 13.97
CA VAL A 124 -10.82 9.08 14.56
C VAL A 124 -12.13 9.38 13.86
N GLU A 125 -12.78 8.35 13.36
CA GLU A 125 -14.08 8.48 12.70
C GLU A 125 -15.23 8.25 13.65
#